data_9cf348b51d6ae3a84aa2be80278f3555
#
_entry.id   9cf348b51d6ae3a84aa2be80278f3555
#
_cell.length_a   1.000
_cell.length_b   1.000
_cell.length_c   1.000
_cell.angle_alpha   90.00
_cell.angle_beta   90.00
_cell.angle_gamma   90.00
#
_symmetry.space_group_name_H-M   'P 1'
#
loop_
_entity.id
_entity.type
_entity.pdbx_description
1 polymer ?
#
loop_
_entity_poly.entity_id
_entity_poly.type
_entity_poly.pdbx_seq_one_letter_code
_entity_poly.pdbx_strand_id
1 'polypeptide(L)'
;MNRQINEFIGVAERQNINFNKDIIMNDIEGNSKIMVKCYCTIVAGKSISYYMDVVEKEAFARYKHTLQEEISKFKADAERIAKENNVPVI
;
A
#
# COMPACT_ATOMS: atom_id res chain seq x y z
N MET A 1 -3.66 40.37 -35.54
CA MET A 1 -2.63 39.80 -34.71
C MET A 1 -2.83 38.30 -34.54
N ASN A 2 -1.81 37.52 -34.91
CA ASN A 2 -1.90 36.10 -34.76
C ASN A 2 -1.53 35.67 -33.34
N ARG A 3 -2.43 34.92 -32.77
CA ARG A 3 -2.18 34.35 -31.45
C ARG A 3 -1.63 32.95 -31.62
N GLN A 4 -0.44 32.73 -31.16
CA GLN A 4 0.12 31.38 -31.13
C GLN A 4 -0.54 30.56 -30.02
N ILE A 5 -0.93 29.36 -30.35
CA ILE A 5 -1.39 28.39 -29.38
C ILE A 5 -0.18 27.61 -28.91
N ASN A 6 0.18 27.82 -27.65
CA ASN A 6 1.33 27.14 -27.03
C ASN A 6 0.92 25.93 -26.20
N GLU A 7 -0.30 25.48 -26.38
CA GLU A 7 -0.85 24.38 -25.64
C GLU A 7 -1.06 23.17 -26.54
N PHE A 8 -0.58 22.04 -26.13
CA PHE A 8 -0.69 20.79 -26.86
C PHE A 8 -1.31 19.74 -25.94
N ILE A 9 -2.15 18.91 -26.54
CA ILE A 9 -2.68 17.73 -25.84
C ILE A 9 -1.65 16.62 -25.97
N GLY A 10 -1.21 16.13 -24.84
CA GLY A 10 -0.30 14.99 -24.78
C GLY A 10 -0.87 13.88 -23.94
N VAL A 11 -0.24 12.73 -24.00
CA VAL A 11 -0.60 11.58 -23.18
C VAL A 11 0.62 11.20 -22.35
N ALA A 12 0.42 11.15 -21.04
CA ALA A 12 1.44 10.69 -20.13
C ALA A 12 0.99 9.37 -19.51
N GLU A 13 1.84 8.36 -19.54
CA GLU A 13 1.57 7.10 -18.88
C GLU A 13 1.86 7.21 -17.39
N ARG A 14 1.00 6.58 -16.60
CA ARG A 14 1.25 6.36 -15.18
C ARG A 14 1.35 4.88 -14.94
N GLN A 15 2.38 4.48 -14.24
CA GLN A 15 2.54 3.10 -13.80
C GLN A 15 2.25 3.02 -12.31
N ASN A 16 1.34 2.13 -11.98
CA ASN A 16 0.98 1.86 -10.60
C ASN A 16 1.59 0.53 -10.19
N ILE A 17 2.17 0.51 -9.00
CA ILE A 17 2.66 -0.72 -8.37
C ILE A 17 1.74 -1.01 -7.21
N ASN A 18 1.16 -2.20 -7.21
CA ASN A 18 0.34 -2.66 -6.10
C ASN A 18 1.14 -3.65 -5.27
N PHE A 19 1.32 -3.32 -4.00
CA PHE A 19 1.99 -4.17 -3.04
C PHE A 19 1.01 -4.50 -1.93
N ASN A 20 0.61 -5.75 -1.86
CA ASN A 20 -0.44 -6.20 -0.94
C ASN A 20 0.07 -7.36 -0.10
N LYS A 21 -0.32 -7.37 1.17
CA LYS A 21 -0.05 -8.50 2.07
C LYS A 21 -1.27 -8.78 2.92
N ASP A 22 -1.45 -10.05 3.25
CA ASP A 22 -2.43 -10.46 4.23
C ASP A 22 -1.72 -10.82 5.52
N ILE A 23 -2.19 -10.26 6.63
CA ILE A 23 -1.74 -10.68 7.94
C ILE A 23 -2.67 -11.80 8.38
N ILE A 24 -2.10 -12.97 8.61
CA ILE A 24 -2.87 -14.18 8.90
C ILE A 24 -2.56 -14.68 10.31
N MET A 25 -3.51 -15.41 10.86
CA MET A 25 -3.32 -16.17 12.08
C MET A 25 -3.39 -17.66 11.73
N ASN A 26 -2.39 -18.40 12.16
CA ASN A 26 -2.36 -19.86 12.00
C ASN A 26 -2.69 -20.50 13.34
N ASP A 27 -3.49 -21.57 13.32
CA ASP A 27 -3.74 -22.36 14.51
C ASP A 27 -2.84 -23.60 14.54
N ILE A 28 -2.94 -24.37 15.64
CA ILE A 28 -2.13 -25.57 15.85
C ILE A 28 -2.44 -26.66 14.80
N GLU A 29 -3.65 -26.65 14.27
CA GLU A 29 -4.12 -27.64 13.30
C GLU A 29 -3.71 -27.31 11.87
N GLY A 30 -3.04 -26.19 11.66
CA GLY A 30 -2.58 -25.74 10.35
C GLY A 30 -3.59 -24.93 9.55
N ASN A 31 -4.70 -24.51 10.19
CA ASN A 31 -5.67 -23.63 9.55
C ASN A 31 -5.20 -22.19 9.61
N SER A 32 -5.44 -21.46 8.54
CA SER A 32 -5.08 -20.05 8.44
C SER A 32 -6.33 -19.18 8.33
N LYS A 33 -6.29 -18.03 8.97
CA LYS A 33 -7.37 -17.06 8.95
C LYS A 33 -6.79 -15.69 8.67
N ILE A 34 -7.39 -14.98 7.71
CA ILE A 34 -6.94 -13.62 7.39
C ILE A 34 -7.47 -12.66 8.44
N MET A 35 -6.57 -11.91 9.06
CA MET A 35 -6.90 -10.95 10.10
C MET A 35 -7.01 -9.53 9.55
N VAL A 36 -6.05 -9.13 8.73
CA VAL A 36 -5.98 -7.81 8.11
C VAL A 36 -5.48 -7.97 6.69
N LYS A 37 -6.17 -7.34 5.76
CA LYS A 37 -5.69 -7.22 4.38
C LYS A 37 -5.04 -5.86 4.23
N CYS A 38 -3.77 -5.86 3.85
CA CYS A 38 -2.99 -4.64 3.67
C CYS A 38 -2.80 -4.37 2.19
N TYR A 39 -3.15 -3.17 1.77
CA TYR A 39 -3.03 -2.74 0.38
C TYR A 39 -2.15 -1.50 0.30
N CYS A 40 -1.30 -1.47 -0.70
CA CYS A 40 -0.50 -0.29 -1.00
C CYS A 40 -0.51 -0.06 -2.51
N THR A 41 -0.78 1.17 -2.90
CA THR A 41 -0.67 1.60 -4.29
C THR A 41 0.41 2.65 -4.39
N ILE A 42 1.40 2.40 -5.24
CA ILE A 42 2.51 3.31 -5.50
C ILE A 42 2.37 3.80 -6.93
N VAL A 43 2.29 5.12 -7.08
CA VAL A 43 2.32 5.77 -8.39
C VAL A 43 3.74 6.26 -8.62
N ALA A 44 4.46 5.63 -9.55
CA ALA A 44 5.87 5.90 -9.77
C ALA A 44 6.14 7.39 -9.97
N GLY A 45 7.12 7.91 -9.22
CA GLY A 45 7.49 9.32 -9.25
C GLY A 45 6.51 10.28 -8.60
N LYS A 46 5.43 9.81 -7.97
CA LYS A 46 4.38 10.68 -7.43
C LYS A 46 3.99 10.40 -5.99
N SER A 47 3.41 9.24 -5.72
CA SER A 47 2.73 9.04 -4.43
C SER A 47 2.69 7.59 -3.99
N ILE A 48 2.45 7.44 -2.71
CA ILE A 48 2.18 6.15 -2.07
C ILE A 48 0.91 6.31 -1.24
N SER A 49 0.03 5.32 -1.32
CA SER A 49 -1.20 5.29 -0.53
C SER A 49 -1.43 3.91 0.05
N TYR A 50 -2.08 3.87 1.20
CA TYR A 50 -2.35 2.65 1.94
C TYR A 50 -3.84 2.49 2.19
N TYR A 51 -4.26 1.24 2.22
CA TYR A 51 -5.58 0.86 2.69
C TYR A 51 -5.46 -0.41 3.52
N MET A 52 -6.05 -0.41 4.70
CA MET A 52 -6.05 -1.56 5.60
C MET A 52 -7.51 -1.99 5.82
N ASP A 53 -7.78 -3.26 5.52
CA ASP A 53 -9.09 -3.85 5.77
C ASP A 53 -8.96 -4.82 6.94
N VAL A 54 -9.53 -4.43 8.07
CA VAL A 54 -9.55 -5.28 9.28
C VAL A 54 -10.70 -6.27 9.13
N VAL A 55 -10.37 -7.50 8.78
CA VAL A 55 -11.36 -8.56 8.52
C VAL A 55 -11.96 -9.07 9.83
N GLU A 56 -11.12 -9.27 10.85
CA GLU A 56 -11.52 -9.82 12.14
C GLU A 56 -11.36 -8.77 13.24
N LYS A 57 -12.41 -7.97 13.43
CA LYS A 57 -12.36 -6.81 14.32
C LYS A 57 -12.13 -7.17 15.80
N GLU A 58 -12.77 -8.24 16.28
CA GLU A 58 -12.58 -8.69 17.66
C GLU A 58 -11.18 -9.21 17.91
N ALA A 59 -10.66 -9.98 16.95
CA ALA A 59 -9.30 -10.48 17.02
C ALA A 59 -8.29 -9.35 16.90
N PHE A 60 -8.57 -8.34 16.09
CA PHE A 60 -7.72 -7.15 16.00
C PHE A 60 -7.60 -6.47 17.37
N ALA A 61 -8.70 -6.29 18.07
CA ALA A 61 -8.68 -5.69 19.42
C ALA A 61 -7.86 -6.52 20.41
N ARG A 62 -7.96 -7.86 20.31
CA ARG A 62 -7.25 -8.79 21.20
C ARG A 62 -5.75 -8.81 20.95
N TYR A 63 -5.34 -8.77 19.68
CA TYR A 63 -3.94 -8.88 19.26
C TYR A 63 -3.40 -7.58 18.68
N LYS A 64 -3.95 -6.47 19.11
CA LYS A 64 -3.70 -5.14 18.56
C LYS A 64 -2.21 -4.83 18.42
N HIS A 65 -1.43 -5.07 19.45
CA HIS A 65 0.00 -4.76 19.44
C HIS A 65 0.76 -5.54 18.36
N THR A 66 0.55 -6.85 18.31
CA THR A 66 1.19 -7.71 17.33
C THR A 66 0.78 -7.35 15.90
N LEU A 67 -0.52 -7.09 15.68
CA LEU A 67 -1.03 -6.73 14.36
C LEU A 67 -0.52 -5.36 13.91
N GLN A 68 -0.40 -4.42 14.83
CA GLN A 68 0.18 -3.10 14.51
C GLN A 68 1.66 -3.20 14.15
N GLU A 69 2.41 -4.09 14.79
CA GLU A 69 3.80 -4.36 14.41
C GLU A 69 3.91 -4.90 12.99
N GLU A 70 3.04 -5.84 12.63
CA GLU A 70 3.04 -6.40 11.28
C GLU A 70 2.61 -5.37 10.23
N ILE A 71 1.65 -4.51 10.56
CA ILE A 71 1.26 -3.40 9.69
C ILE A 71 2.44 -2.44 9.49
N SER A 72 3.19 -2.16 10.55
CA SER A 72 4.38 -1.29 10.46
C SER A 72 5.46 -1.89 9.56
N LYS A 73 5.67 -3.20 9.63
CA LYS A 73 6.59 -3.91 8.73
C LYS A 73 6.13 -3.82 7.28
N PHE A 74 4.82 -3.99 7.04
CA PHE A 74 4.25 -3.83 5.72
C PHE A 74 4.50 -2.43 5.15
N LYS A 75 4.26 -1.41 5.95
CA LYS A 75 4.51 -0.02 5.53
C LYS A 75 5.98 0.25 5.25
N ALA A 76 6.88 -0.29 6.06
CA ALA A 76 8.32 -0.16 5.85
C ALA A 76 8.75 -0.79 4.52
N ASP A 77 8.24 -1.98 4.20
CA ASP A 77 8.50 -2.65 2.93
C ASP A 77 7.95 -1.84 1.76
N ALA A 78 6.73 -1.32 1.90
CA ALA A 78 6.10 -0.49 0.87
C ALA A 78 6.88 0.81 0.63
N GLU A 79 7.35 1.46 1.68
CA GLU A 79 8.18 2.66 1.57
C GLU A 79 9.51 2.39 0.86
N ARG A 80 10.11 1.25 1.11
CA ARG A 80 11.32 0.83 0.41
C ARG A 80 11.06 0.70 -1.09
N ILE A 81 9.97 0.05 -1.47
CA ILE A 81 9.58 -0.10 -2.87
C ILE A 81 9.29 1.27 -3.49
N ALA A 82 8.63 2.15 -2.75
CA ALA A 82 8.33 3.50 -3.21
C ALA A 82 9.61 4.29 -3.50
N LYS A 83 10.59 4.23 -2.61
CA LYS A 83 11.89 4.89 -2.81
C LYS A 83 12.61 4.37 -4.04
N GLU A 84 12.56 3.06 -4.28
CA GLU A 84 13.14 2.44 -5.48
C GLU A 84 12.47 2.93 -6.76
N ASN A 85 11.26 3.46 -6.67
CA ASN A 85 10.47 3.98 -7.78
C ASN A 85 10.36 5.51 -7.77
N ASN A 86 11.30 6.18 -7.12
CA ASN A 86 11.42 7.63 -7.08
C ASN A 86 10.21 8.35 -6.46
N VAL A 87 9.58 7.71 -5.50
CA VAL A 87 8.51 8.33 -4.72
C VAL A 87 9.13 8.90 -3.44
N PRO A 88 8.98 10.21 -3.20
CA PRO A 88 9.46 10.78 -1.94
C PRO A 88 8.63 10.26 -0.78
N VAL A 89 9.30 9.74 0.23
CA VAL A 89 8.68 9.28 1.47
C VAL A 89 9.08 10.25 2.57
N ILE A 90 8.08 10.89 3.14
CA ILE A 90 8.29 11.89 4.18
C ILE A 90 8.05 11.27 5.56
#